data_86c59fe05d2775e034d0657c8fc75341
#
_entry.id   86c59fe05d2775e034d0657c8fc75341
#
_cell.length_a   1.000
_cell.length_b   1.000
_cell.length_c   1.000
_cell.angle_alpha   90.00
_cell.angle_beta   90.00
_cell.angle_gamma   90.00
#
_symmetry.space_group_name_H-M   'P 1'
#
loop_
_entity.id
_entity.type
_entity.pdbx_description
1 polymer ?
#
loop_
_entity_poly.entity_id
_entity_poly.type
_entity_poly.pdbx_seq_one_letter_code
_entity_poly.pdbx_strand_id
1 'polypeptide(L)'
;MSKFIKGMDLSTLLELERCGAKYYEDGKEKDILDIMKEHDVDTIRLRLWNDPKSEDGEPYGAGNNDLAETIAIGKKVTDAGFGVLLNFHYSDFWADPGKQIKPKAWKDFGVDELEQAVYDFTLENLTKIIEAGVNVTMIQVGNELSNGLLWPEGNVPNYDNIAKFVNAGIRACRKVNADIPIMIHLDNGGNNELYVSWFTNFIERGEEFEYIGLSYYPFWHGSLDQLEFNMNDIAKRFNKDLIIAEVSMGFTMDSYQEYEKLADSERKGYATKPELVEKIDYPMTIDGQADFTKDFLNRVANVVDDHGKGFFWWEPAWIPVPGSGWATPASLKYMNDPGPCGNEWANQALFDYDGNVLPALDVIKNFKK
;
A
#
# COMPACT_ATOMS: atom_id res chain seq x y z
N MET A 1 6.65 -22.67 11.59
CA MET A 1 7.05 -21.41 11.00
C MET A 1 5.87 -20.87 10.22
N SER A 2 5.49 -19.60 10.39
CA SER A 2 4.48 -18.99 9.53
C SER A 2 5.02 -18.90 8.10
N LYS A 3 4.16 -19.09 7.10
CA LYS A 3 4.54 -18.96 5.68
C LYS A 3 5.00 -17.53 5.41
N PHE A 4 6.05 -17.34 4.62
CA PHE A 4 6.48 -16.03 4.14
C PHE A 4 5.47 -15.51 3.13
N ILE A 5 4.89 -14.34 3.38
CA ILE A 5 3.83 -13.74 2.57
C ILE A 5 4.45 -13.15 1.30
N LYS A 6 3.94 -13.53 0.15
CA LYS A 6 4.21 -12.93 -1.15
C LYS A 6 2.96 -12.20 -1.59
N GLY A 7 2.90 -10.91 -1.27
CA GLY A 7 1.71 -10.11 -1.45
C GLY A 7 1.80 -9.14 -2.63
N MET A 8 0.63 -8.76 -3.14
CA MET A 8 0.47 -7.74 -4.17
C MET A 8 -0.66 -6.79 -3.78
N ASP A 9 -0.47 -5.46 -3.92
CA ASP A 9 -1.59 -4.52 -3.85
C ASP A 9 -2.25 -4.45 -5.23
N LEU A 10 -3.51 -4.84 -5.32
CA LEU A 10 -4.30 -4.83 -6.55
C LEU A 10 -5.57 -3.97 -6.40
N SER A 11 -5.47 -2.90 -5.65
CA SER A 11 -6.63 -2.04 -5.37
C SER A 11 -7.20 -1.36 -6.61
N THR A 12 -6.41 -1.20 -7.68
CA THR A 12 -6.88 -0.65 -8.97
C THR A 12 -7.45 -1.71 -9.93
N LEU A 13 -7.47 -2.99 -9.57
CA LEU A 13 -7.76 -4.10 -10.47
C LEU A 13 -9.03 -3.93 -11.30
N LEU A 14 -10.19 -3.63 -10.68
CA LEU A 14 -11.44 -3.52 -11.42
C LEU A 14 -11.51 -2.25 -12.30
N GLU A 15 -10.84 -1.17 -11.91
CA GLU A 15 -10.70 0.01 -12.76
C GLU A 15 -9.89 -0.32 -14.01
N LEU A 16 -8.75 -1.02 -13.84
CA LEU A 16 -7.91 -1.47 -14.95
C LEU A 16 -8.68 -2.39 -15.92
N GLU A 17 -9.45 -3.34 -15.40
CA GLU A 17 -10.29 -4.23 -16.22
C GLU A 17 -11.35 -3.45 -16.99
N ARG A 18 -12.04 -2.50 -16.34
CA ARG A 18 -13.03 -1.62 -17.01
C ARG A 18 -12.40 -0.75 -18.09
N CYS A 19 -11.15 -0.34 -17.90
CA CYS A 19 -10.38 0.43 -18.87
C CYS A 19 -9.73 -0.42 -19.97
N GLY A 20 -9.90 -1.75 -19.92
CA GLY A 20 -9.44 -2.67 -20.96
C GLY A 20 -7.98 -3.09 -20.85
N ALA A 21 -7.39 -3.02 -19.65
CA ALA A 21 -6.06 -3.57 -19.39
C ALA A 21 -6.01 -5.05 -19.75
N LYS A 22 -4.90 -5.46 -20.36
CA LYS A 22 -4.61 -6.85 -20.73
C LYS A 22 -3.23 -7.25 -20.29
N TYR A 23 -3.10 -8.50 -19.85
CA TYR A 23 -1.84 -9.04 -19.36
C TYR A 23 -1.43 -10.26 -20.16
N TYR A 24 -0.13 -10.39 -20.37
CA TYR A 24 0.43 -11.44 -21.23
C TYR A 24 1.59 -12.16 -20.55
N GLU A 25 1.61 -13.47 -20.68
CA GLU A 25 2.74 -14.32 -20.30
C GLU A 25 3.06 -15.26 -21.46
N ASP A 26 4.33 -15.38 -21.85
CA ASP A 26 4.78 -16.15 -23.01
C ASP A 26 4.02 -15.79 -24.31
N GLY A 27 3.68 -14.51 -24.48
CA GLY A 27 2.93 -13.99 -25.64
C GLY A 27 1.46 -14.38 -25.68
N LYS A 28 0.88 -14.90 -24.60
CA LYS A 28 -0.53 -15.26 -24.48
C LYS A 28 -1.23 -14.37 -23.47
N GLU A 29 -2.40 -13.85 -23.86
CA GLU A 29 -3.30 -13.15 -22.93
C GLU A 29 -3.76 -14.10 -21.82
N LYS A 30 -3.64 -13.66 -20.56
CA LYS A 30 -4.07 -14.40 -19.37
C LYS A 30 -4.80 -13.47 -18.37
N ASP A 31 -5.67 -14.04 -17.56
CA ASP A 31 -6.20 -13.34 -16.39
C ASP A 31 -5.05 -13.03 -15.41
N ILE A 32 -5.05 -11.81 -14.89
CA ILE A 32 -3.96 -11.37 -13.99
C ILE A 32 -3.90 -12.18 -12.70
N LEU A 33 -5.04 -12.61 -12.15
CA LEU A 33 -5.06 -13.42 -10.93
C LEU A 33 -4.50 -14.82 -11.18
N ASP A 34 -4.68 -15.38 -12.39
CA ASP A 34 -4.03 -16.62 -12.77
C ASP A 34 -2.51 -16.45 -12.85
N ILE A 35 -2.03 -15.35 -13.46
CA ILE A 35 -0.60 -15.02 -13.49
C ILE A 35 -0.05 -14.91 -12.06
N MET A 36 -0.71 -14.13 -11.18
CA MET A 36 -0.27 -13.97 -9.79
C MET A 36 -0.19 -15.30 -9.05
N LYS A 37 -1.16 -16.18 -9.25
CA LYS A 37 -1.19 -17.52 -8.63
C LYS A 37 -0.07 -18.42 -9.13
N GLU A 38 0.18 -18.43 -10.42
CA GLU A 38 1.29 -19.18 -11.05
C GLU A 38 2.67 -18.66 -10.58
N HIS A 39 2.74 -17.43 -10.07
CA HIS A 39 3.93 -16.82 -9.50
C HIS A 39 4.01 -16.88 -7.97
N ASP A 40 3.25 -17.81 -7.35
CA ASP A 40 3.30 -18.12 -5.91
C ASP A 40 2.88 -16.93 -5.01
N VAL A 41 2.13 -15.97 -5.56
CA VAL A 41 1.46 -14.93 -4.79
C VAL A 41 0.35 -15.56 -3.94
N ASP A 42 0.20 -15.13 -2.70
CA ASP A 42 -0.75 -15.74 -1.77
C ASP A 42 -1.73 -14.77 -1.11
N THR A 43 -1.39 -13.49 -1.08
CA THR A 43 -2.21 -12.48 -0.39
C THR A 43 -2.32 -11.21 -1.25
N ILE A 44 -3.51 -10.66 -1.33
CA ILE A 44 -3.78 -9.39 -2.03
C ILE A 44 -4.08 -8.32 -1.00
N ARG A 45 -3.37 -7.19 -1.08
CA ARG A 45 -3.66 -6.01 -0.28
C ARG A 45 -4.69 -5.15 -1.00
N LEU A 46 -5.70 -4.71 -0.27
CA LEU A 46 -6.77 -3.84 -0.76
C LEU A 46 -6.95 -2.66 0.19
N ARG A 47 -6.87 -1.45 -0.34
CA ARG A 47 -7.20 -0.24 0.40
C ARG A 47 -8.71 0.00 0.44
N LEU A 48 -9.16 0.64 1.50
CA LEU A 48 -10.53 1.09 1.68
C LEU A 48 -10.53 2.58 2.04
N TRP A 49 -11.21 3.38 1.23
CA TRP A 49 -11.50 4.79 1.47
C TRP A 49 -12.94 4.98 1.97
N ASN A 50 -13.20 6.12 2.61
CA ASN A 50 -14.51 6.37 3.18
C ASN A 50 -15.55 6.71 2.11
N ASP A 51 -15.31 7.75 1.31
CA ASP A 51 -16.21 8.21 0.25
C ASP A 51 -15.41 8.86 -0.90
N PRO A 52 -14.80 8.07 -1.80
CA PRO A 52 -13.84 8.53 -2.82
C PRO A 52 -14.54 9.17 -4.04
N LYS A 53 -15.39 10.16 -3.79
CA LYS A 53 -16.09 10.94 -4.83
C LYS A 53 -16.35 12.36 -4.37
N SER A 54 -16.55 13.27 -5.32
CA SER A 54 -16.94 14.65 -5.06
C SER A 54 -18.38 14.74 -4.58
N GLU A 55 -18.82 15.93 -4.14
CA GLU A 55 -20.23 16.20 -3.79
C GLU A 55 -21.17 16.00 -4.97
N ASP A 56 -20.68 16.21 -6.21
CA ASP A 56 -21.45 15.98 -7.45
C ASP A 56 -21.41 14.51 -7.91
N GLY A 57 -20.72 13.62 -7.16
CA GLY A 57 -20.63 12.19 -7.46
C GLY A 57 -19.50 11.81 -8.42
N GLU A 58 -18.62 12.73 -8.81
CA GLU A 58 -17.47 12.44 -9.67
C GLU A 58 -16.43 11.59 -8.93
N PRO A 59 -15.98 10.45 -9.50
CA PRO A 59 -15.03 9.56 -8.86
C PRO A 59 -13.67 10.21 -8.71
N TYR A 60 -12.92 9.80 -7.68
CA TYR A 60 -11.56 10.30 -7.42
C TYR A 60 -10.47 9.55 -8.20
N GLY A 61 -10.76 8.37 -8.73
CA GLY A 61 -9.82 7.54 -9.50
C GLY A 61 -9.02 6.58 -8.62
N ALA A 62 -7.93 6.07 -9.17
CA ALA A 62 -7.05 5.11 -8.49
C ALA A 62 -7.80 3.89 -7.91
N GLY A 63 -8.71 3.32 -8.71
CA GLY A 63 -9.57 2.21 -8.29
C GLY A 63 -10.84 2.64 -7.58
N ASN A 64 -10.93 3.87 -7.07
CA ASN A 64 -12.12 4.42 -6.39
C ASN A 64 -12.65 3.50 -5.26
N ASN A 65 -11.76 3.02 -4.42
CA ASN A 65 -11.93 1.93 -3.44
C ASN A 65 -12.87 2.30 -2.28
N ASP A 66 -14.16 2.48 -2.56
CA ASP A 66 -15.21 2.50 -1.56
C ASP A 66 -15.53 1.06 -1.08
N LEU A 67 -16.49 0.93 -0.17
CA LEU A 67 -16.90 -0.37 0.35
C LEU A 67 -17.37 -1.33 -0.75
N ALA A 68 -18.13 -0.85 -1.73
CA ALA A 68 -18.69 -1.69 -2.79
C ALA A 68 -17.60 -2.22 -3.72
N GLU A 69 -16.69 -1.35 -4.14
CA GLU A 69 -15.53 -1.71 -4.96
C GLU A 69 -14.59 -2.66 -4.21
N THR A 70 -14.30 -2.38 -2.94
CA THR A 70 -13.46 -3.24 -2.09
C THR A 70 -14.08 -4.63 -1.90
N ILE A 71 -15.38 -4.74 -1.68
CA ILE A 71 -16.08 -6.03 -1.64
C ILE A 71 -15.99 -6.75 -2.99
N ALA A 72 -16.18 -6.05 -4.09
CA ALA A 72 -16.16 -6.67 -5.42
C ALA A 72 -14.78 -7.25 -5.75
N ILE A 73 -13.69 -6.48 -5.52
CA ILE A 73 -12.32 -6.99 -5.68
C ILE A 73 -12.04 -8.10 -4.69
N GLY A 74 -12.39 -7.90 -3.41
CA GLY A 74 -12.16 -8.86 -2.34
C GLY A 74 -12.79 -10.23 -2.61
N LYS A 75 -14.02 -10.27 -3.14
CA LYS A 75 -14.66 -11.52 -3.56
C LYS A 75 -13.92 -12.16 -4.73
N LYS A 76 -13.59 -11.37 -5.76
CA LYS A 76 -12.90 -11.86 -6.95
C LYS A 76 -11.56 -12.53 -6.58
N VAL A 77 -10.75 -11.89 -5.74
CA VAL A 77 -9.46 -12.46 -5.31
C VAL A 77 -9.65 -13.64 -4.34
N THR A 78 -10.68 -13.62 -3.49
CA THR A 78 -11.02 -14.74 -2.62
C THR A 78 -11.43 -15.97 -3.42
N ASP A 79 -12.27 -15.80 -4.44
CA ASP A 79 -12.72 -16.89 -5.33
C ASP A 79 -11.55 -17.49 -6.12
N ALA A 80 -10.52 -16.68 -6.43
CA ALA A 80 -9.26 -17.13 -7.02
C ALA A 80 -8.32 -17.81 -6.00
N GLY A 81 -8.66 -17.80 -4.69
CA GLY A 81 -7.95 -18.52 -3.64
C GLY A 81 -6.87 -17.73 -2.92
N PHE A 82 -6.92 -16.38 -2.96
CA PHE A 82 -6.02 -15.50 -2.21
C PHE A 82 -6.56 -15.14 -0.82
N GLY A 83 -5.66 -14.85 0.12
CA GLY A 83 -5.99 -14.09 1.32
C GLY A 83 -6.06 -12.59 1.02
N VAL A 84 -6.71 -11.83 1.90
CA VAL A 84 -6.81 -10.37 1.77
C VAL A 84 -6.20 -9.68 2.99
N LEU A 85 -5.25 -8.77 2.76
CA LEU A 85 -4.87 -7.72 3.70
C LEU A 85 -5.75 -6.51 3.42
N LEU A 86 -6.67 -6.19 4.34
CA LEU A 86 -7.55 -5.04 4.22
C LEU A 86 -6.92 -3.82 4.89
N ASN A 87 -6.72 -2.74 4.13
CA ASN A 87 -6.10 -1.50 4.60
C ASN A 87 -7.14 -0.37 4.74
N PHE A 88 -7.42 0.05 5.97
CA PHE A 88 -8.27 1.20 6.27
C PHE A 88 -7.45 2.50 6.21
N HIS A 89 -7.73 3.37 5.26
CA HIS A 89 -7.05 4.66 5.13
C HIS A 89 -7.59 5.74 6.08
N TYR A 90 -8.87 5.65 6.47
CA TYR A 90 -9.59 6.70 7.24
C TYR A 90 -9.54 8.07 6.56
N SER A 91 -9.68 8.07 5.25
CA SER A 91 -9.71 9.23 4.38
C SER A 91 -10.63 8.94 3.20
N ASP A 92 -11.11 9.97 2.51
CA ASP A 92 -11.90 9.80 1.28
C ASP A 92 -11.04 9.48 0.07
N PHE A 93 -9.74 9.71 0.15
CA PHE A 93 -8.78 9.43 -0.90
C PHE A 93 -7.40 9.12 -0.30
N TRP A 94 -6.31 9.36 -1.02
CA TRP A 94 -4.96 9.05 -0.56
C TRP A 94 -4.69 9.59 0.85
N ALA A 95 -4.29 8.71 1.75
CA ALA A 95 -3.65 9.02 3.01
C ALA A 95 -2.19 8.59 2.91
N ASP A 96 -1.27 9.53 3.04
CA ASP A 96 0.18 9.33 2.93
C ASP A 96 0.91 10.28 3.90
N PRO A 97 2.25 10.21 4.02
CA PRO A 97 2.99 11.05 4.98
C PRO A 97 2.83 12.56 4.75
N GLY A 98 2.46 12.98 3.55
CA GLY A 98 2.23 14.38 3.20
C GLY A 98 0.79 14.84 3.40
N LYS A 99 -0.15 13.91 3.58
CA LYS A 99 -1.58 14.22 3.74
C LYS A 99 -2.35 13.10 4.45
N GLN A 100 -3.04 13.49 5.52
CA GLN A 100 -3.90 12.61 6.32
C GLN A 100 -5.23 13.33 6.53
N ILE A 101 -5.91 13.61 5.39
CA ILE A 101 -7.12 14.44 5.36
C ILE A 101 -8.29 13.66 5.98
N LYS A 102 -8.98 14.28 6.95
CA LYS A 102 -10.22 13.69 7.48
C LYS A 102 -11.26 13.47 6.37
N PRO A 103 -12.01 12.38 6.41
CA PRO A 103 -13.17 12.22 5.53
C PRO A 103 -14.10 13.44 5.57
N LYS A 104 -14.69 13.81 4.44
CA LYS A 104 -15.63 14.93 4.33
C LYS A 104 -16.72 14.88 5.41
N ALA A 105 -17.22 13.68 5.67
CA ALA A 105 -18.26 13.44 6.69
C ALA A 105 -17.77 13.71 8.13
N TRP A 106 -16.45 13.72 8.38
CA TRP A 106 -15.85 13.90 9.71
C TRP A 106 -15.12 15.23 9.86
N LYS A 107 -15.22 16.12 8.88
CA LYS A 107 -14.43 17.38 8.81
C LYS A 107 -14.55 18.26 10.06
N ASP A 108 -15.75 18.30 10.66
CA ASP A 108 -16.06 19.13 11.82
C ASP A 108 -15.98 18.37 13.16
N PHE A 109 -15.57 17.09 13.14
CA PHE A 109 -15.48 16.25 14.34
C PHE A 109 -14.27 16.63 15.19
N GLY A 110 -14.49 16.68 16.50
CA GLY A 110 -13.43 16.74 17.49
C GLY A 110 -12.86 15.35 17.83
N VAL A 111 -11.91 15.30 18.75
CA VAL A 111 -11.15 14.07 19.07
C VAL A 111 -12.04 12.90 19.46
N ASP A 112 -13.01 13.10 20.35
CA ASP A 112 -13.84 12.00 20.85
C ASP A 112 -14.84 11.52 19.78
N GLU A 113 -15.32 12.43 18.92
CA GLU A 113 -16.17 12.09 17.78
C GLU A 113 -15.39 11.33 16.71
N LEU A 114 -14.12 11.71 16.46
CA LEU A 114 -13.23 11.00 15.53
C LEU A 114 -12.89 9.60 16.05
N GLU A 115 -12.63 9.43 17.36
CA GLU A 115 -12.41 8.10 17.95
C GLU A 115 -13.62 7.19 17.69
N GLN A 116 -14.84 7.70 17.96
CA GLN A 116 -16.06 6.93 17.71
C GLN A 116 -16.27 6.66 16.22
N ALA A 117 -16.02 7.64 15.35
CA ALA A 117 -16.18 7.49 13.90
C ALA A 117 -15.21 6.43 13.31
N VAL A 118 -13.97 6.40 13.76
CA VAL A 118 -13.01 5.34 13.38
C VAL A 118 -13.50 3.97 13.83
N TYR A 119 -13.97 3.86 15.09
CA TYR A 119 -14.50 2.61 15.60
C TYR A 119 -15.70 2.12 14.78
N ASP A 120 -16.70 2.98 14.57
CA ASP A 120 -17.94 2.62 13.89
C ASP A 120 -17.68 2.28 12.40
N PHE A 121 -16.87 3.08 11.71
CA PHE A 121 -16.49 2.84 10.31
C PHE A 121 -15.77 1.50 10.15
N THR A 122 -14.82 1.22 11.04
CA THR A 122 -14.06 -0.05 10.98
C THR A 122 -14.98 -1.24 11.26
N LEU A 123 -15.79 -1.16 12.33
CA LEU A 123 -16.70 -2.23 12.72
C LEU A 123 -17.70 -2.55 11.61
N GLU A 124 -18.36 -1.52 11.09
CA GLU A 124 -19.41 -1.66 10.07
C GLU A 124 -18.85 -2.25 8.76
N ASN A 125 -17.76 -1.65 8.26
CA ASN A 125 -17.22 -2.05 6.95
C ASN A 125 -16.55 -3.42 7.02
N LEU A 126 -15.76 -3.71 8.07
CA LEU A 126 -15.15 -5.03 8.22
C LEU A 126 -16.21 -6.14 8.33
N THR A 127 -17.29 -5.89 9.09
CA THR A 127 -18.39 -6.83 9.19
C THR A 127 -19.02 -7.11 7.83
N LYS A 128 -19.35 -6.07 7.06
CA LYS A 128 -19.93 -6.21 5.72
C LYS A 128 -19.03 -6.92 4.73
N ILE A 129 -17.72 -6.65 4.78
CA ILE A 129 -16.72 -7.28 3.91
C ILE A 129 -16.62 -8.78 4.19
N ILE A 130 -16.56 -9.18 5.48
CA ILE A 130 -16.51 -10.59 5.87
C ILE A 130 -17.84 -11.29 5.56
N GLU A 131 -18.98 -10.68 5.86
CA GLU A 131 -20.31 -11.21 5.54
C GLU A 131 -20.53 -11.40 4.03
N ALA A 132 -19.89 -10.56 3.21
CA ALA A 132 -19.88 -10.71 1.76
C ALA A 132 -19.05 -11.92 1.27
N GLY A 133 -18.29 -12.57 2.17
CA GLY A 133 -17.49 -13.75 1.86
C GLY A 133 -16.04 -13.44 1.44
N VAL A 134 -15.53 -12.25 1.73
CA VAL A 134 -14.12 -11.92 1.51
C VAL A 134 -13.24 -12.59 2.56
N ASN A 135 -12.19 -13.29 2.12
CA ASN A 135 -11.22 -13.98 2.99
C ASN A 135 -10.19 -12.98 3.57
N VAL A 136 -10.64 -12.15 4.53
CA VAL A 136 -9.74 -11.20 5.22
C VAL A 136 -8.83 -11.98 6.17
N THR A 137 -7.52 -11.99 5.88
CA THR A 137 -6.51 -12.72 6.65
C THR A 137 -5.65 -11.80 7.53
N MET A 138 -5.68 -10.50 7.28
CA MET A 138 -4.94 -9.48 8.03
C MET A 138 -5.61 -8.11 7.83
N ILE A 139 -5.45 -7.22 8.79
CA ILE A 139 -5.94 -5.84 8.70
C ILE A 139 -4.80 -4.86 8.96
N GLN A 140 -4.75 -3.82 8.13
CA GLN A 140 -3.91 -2.65 8.36
C GLN A 140 -4.79 -1.50 8.85
N VAL A 141 -4.48 -0.98 10.04
CA VAL A 141 -5.20 0.12 10.68
C VAL A 141 -4.45 1.42 10.41
N GLY A 142 -5.01 2.25 9.54
CA GLY A 142 -4.35 3.45 9.02
C GLY A 142 -3.32 3.15 7.92
N ASN A 143 -2.88 4.18 7.22
CA ASN A 143 -1.87 4.09 6.17
C ASN A 143 -0.78 5.14 6.36
N GLU A 144 0.50 4.70 6.39
CA GLU A 144 1.69 5.55 6.47
C GLU A 144 1.62 6.63 7.57
N LEU A 145 1.46 6.17 8.81
CA LEU A 145 1.16 6.99 9.99
C LEU A 145 2.35 7.79 10.54
N SER A 146 3.44 7.93 9.81
CA SER A 146 4.67 8.58 10.28
C SER A 146 4.44 10.00 10.82
N ASN A 147 3.50 10.73 10.21
CA ASN A 147 3.08 12.07 10.65
C ASN A 147 1.70 12.06 11.33
N GLY A 148 1.21 10.87 11.74
CA GLY A 148 -0.09 10.68 12.37
C GLY A 148 -1.22 10.40 11.37
N LEU A 149 -2.48 10.66 11.77
CA LEU A 149 -3.68 10.48 10.96
C LEU A 149 -4.77 11.48 11.33
N LEU A 150 -5.77 11.65 10.47
CA LEU A 150 -6.96 12.50 10.73
C LEU A 150 -6.58 13.92 11.18
N TRP A 151 -5.80 14.58 10.35
CA TRP A 151 -5.28 15.92 10.68
C TRP A 151 -6.39 16.97 10.77
N PRO A 152 -6.21 18.01 11.66
CA PRO A 152 -5.01 18.25 12.51
C PRO A 152 -5.01 17.52 13.87
N GLU A 153 -6.07 16.86 14.29
CA GLU A 153 -6.23 16.32 15.63
C GLU A 153 -5.21 15.21 15.95
N GLY A 154 -4.87 14.38 14.99
CA GLY A 154 -3.92 13.27 15.12
C GLY A 154 -2.55 13.51 14.51
N ASN A 155 -2.11 14.78 14.38
CA ASN A 155 -0.73 15.08 13.94
C ASN A 155 0.30 14.70 15.00
N VAL A 156 1.46 14.19 14.55
CA VAL A 156 2.66 14.12 15.39
C VAL A 156 3.03 15.56 15.84
N PRO A 157 3.39 15.79 17.11
CA PRO A 157 3.68 14.79 18.16
C PRO A 157 2.51 14.41 19.09
N ASN A 158 1.27 14.60 18.69
CA ASN A 158 0.12 14.31 19.56
C ASN A 158 -0.18 12.79 19.61
N TYR A 159 0.71 12.03 20.21
CA TYR A 159 0.58 10.57 20.28
C TYR A 159 -0.61 10.10 21.12
N ASP A 160 -1.15 10.92 22.02
CA ASP A 160 -2.35 10.57 22.78
C ASP A 160 -3.57 10.47 21.85
N ASN A 161 -3.72 11.41 20.93
CA ASN A 161 -4.80 11.36 19.94
C ASN A 161 -4.56 10.29 18.88
N ILE A 162 -3.31 10.16 18.39
CA ILE A 162 -2.95 9.10 17.45
C ILE A 162 -3.32 7.74 18.02
N ALA A 163 -2.93 7.47 19.27
CA ALA A 163 -3.26 6.22 19.95
C ALA A 163 -4.77 6.02 20.12
N LYS A 164 -5.52 7.08 20.49
CA LYS A 164 -6.99 7.00 20.55
C LYS A 164 -7.61 6.51 19.26
N PHE A 165 -7.21 7.08 18.13
CA PHE A 165 -7.78 6.75 16.82
C PHE A 165 -7.35 5.34 16.37
N VAL A 166 -6.06 5.01 16.47
CA VAL A 166 -5.56 3.69 16.09
C VAL A 166 -6.15 2.59 16.98
N ASN A 167 -6.21 2.81 18.29
CA ASN A 167 -6.84 1.89 19.25
C ASN A 167 -8.33 1.67 18.95
N ALA A 168 -9.06 2.70 18.54
CA ALA A 168 -10.45 2.56 18.13
C ALA A 168 -10.60 1.60 16.96
N GLY A 169 -9.75 1.73 15.94
CA GLY A 169 -9.68 0.80 14.82
C GLY A 169 -9.33 -0.63 15.26
N ILE A 170 -8.30 -0.80 16.10
CA ILE A 170 -7.90 -2.10 16.65
C ILE A 170 -9.06 -2.76 17.43
N ARG A 171 -9.70 -2.03 18.34
CA ARG A 171 -10.84 -2.55 19.12
C ARG A 171 -12.00 -2.99 18.23
N ALA A 172 -12.31 -2.21 17.18
CA ALA A 172 -13.33 -2.59 16.21
C ALA A 172 -12.98 -3.87 15.45
N CYS A 173 -11.74 -4.01 15.00
CA CYS A 173 -11.25 -5.25 14.36
C CYS A 173 -11.39 -6.45 15.28
N ARG A 174 -10.92 -6.34 16.53
CA ARG A 174 -10.99 -7.41 17.54
C ARG A 174 -12.44 -7.75 17.92
N LYS A 175 -13.35 -6.79 17.82
CA LYS A 175 -14.78 -7.04 18.04
C LYS A 175 -15.39 -7.93 16.96
N VAL A 176 -14.93 -7.80 15.71
CA VAL A 176 -15.38 -8.64 14.59
C VAL A 176 -14.71 -10.01 14.61
N ASN A 177 -13.38 -10.03 14.78
CA ASN A 177 -12.58 -11.25 14.88
C ASN A 177 -11.40 -11.01 15.84
N ALA A 178 -11.45 -11.65 17.02
CA ALA A 178 -10.45 -11.46 18.06
C ALA A 178 -9.03 -11.91 17.66
N ASP A 179 -8.93 -12.87 16.75
CA ASP A 179 -7.67 -13.50 16.35
C ASP A 179 -7.09 -12.94 15.04
N ILE A 180 -7.76 -11.95 14.41
CA ILE A 180 -7.27 -11.41 13.15
C ILE A 180 -6.00 -10.60 13.37
N PRO A 181 -4.89 -10.90 12.64
CA PRO A 181 -3.66 -10.14 12.78
C PRO A 181 -3.83 -8.69 12.34
N ILE A 182 -3.24 -7.77 13.11
CA ILE A 182 -3.28 -6.33 12.86
C ILE A 182 -1.89 -5.80 12.57
N MET A 183 -1.78 -4.95 11.55
CA MET A 183 -0.58 -4.26 11.15
C MET A 183 -0.73 -2.74 11.34
N ILE A 184 0.30 -2.12 11.91
CA ILE A 184 0.46 -0.67 11.96
C ILE A 184 1.59 -0.27 11.01
N HIS A 185 1.31 0.66 10.11
CA HIS A 185 2.13 0.93 8.94
C HIS A 185 2.71 2.35 8.95
N LEU A 186 4.03 2.46 8.77
CA LEU A 186 4.74 3.72 8.55
C LEU A 186 5.45 3.69 7.18
N ASP A 187 5.68 4.88 6.63
CA ASP A 187 6.55 5.06 5.46
C ASP A 187 8.04 5.06 5.83
N ASN A 188 8.90 5.33 4.84
CA ASN A 188 10.32 5.61 5.02
C ASN A 188 11.09 4.50 5.75
N GLY A 189 10.95 3.26 5.25
CA GLY A 189 11.45 2.03 5.87
C GLY A 189 12.96 1.99 6.19
N GLY A 190 13.78 2.83 5.55
CA GLY A 190 15.21 2.97 5.87
C GLY A 190 15.51 3.93 7.04
N ASN A 191 14.50 4.65 7.57
CA ASN A 191 14.71 5.64 8.63
C ASN A 191 14.47 5.05 10.04
N ASN A 192 15.49 4.44 10.63
CA ASN A 192 15.39 3.81 11.94
C ASN A 192 14.97 4.78 13.07
N GLU A 193 15.47 6.01 13.08
CA GLU A 193 15.12 6.99 14.11
C GLU A 193 13.61 7.29 14.13
N LEU A 194 13.00 7.41 12.96
CA LEU A 194 11.56 7.59 12.80
C LEU A 194 10.81 6.41 13.44
N TYR A 195 11.16 5.17 13.08
CA TYR A 195 10.48 3.97 13.58
C TYR A 195 10.64 3.81 15.10
N VAL A 196 11.86 3.97 15.60
CA VAL A 196 12.12 3.88 17.03
C VAL A 196 11.34 4.93 17.81
N SER A 197 11.36 6.18 17.36
CA SER A 197 10.62 7.27 18.01
C SER A 197 9.12 7.03 17.99
N TRP A 198 8.58 6.73 16.80
CA TRP A 198 7.14 6.57 16.63
C TRP A 198 6.59 5.39 17.44
N PHE A 199 7.17 4.20 17.28
CA PHE A 199 6.67 3.00 17.98
C PHE A 199 6.92 3.04 19.49
N THR A 200 7.99 3.68 19.98
CA THR A 200 8.17 3.90 21.43
C THR A 200 7.00 4.70 22.00
N ASN A 201 6.64 5.81 21.33
CA ASN A 201 5.53 6.64 21.80
C ASN A 201 4.16 5.96 21.66
N PHE A 202 3.96 5.19 20.58
CA PHE A 202 2.69 4.51 20.33
C PHE A 202 2.48 3.32 21.28
N ILE A 203 3.47 2.44 21.46
CA ILE A 203 3.33 1.22 22.28
C ILE A 203 3.05 1.54 23.75
N GLU A 204 3.54 2.66 24.27
CA GLU A 204 3.21 3.12 25.63
C GLU A 204 1.72 3.44 25.82
N ARG A 205 0.96 3.65 24.74
CA ARG A 205 -0.43 4.12 24.72
C ARG A 205 -1.36 3.21 23.94
N GLY A 206 -0.77 2.31 23.13
CA GLY A 206 -1.47 1.52 22.13
C GLY A 206 -2.02 0.20 22.65
N GLU A 207 -3.07 -0.27 21.99
CA GLU A 207 -3.54 -1.65 22.08
C GLU A 207 -2.54 -2.60 21.40
N GLU A 208 -2.62 -3.90 21.72
CA GLU A 208 -1.76 -4.92 21.11
C GLU A 208 -2.04 -5.09 19.60
N PHE A 209 -0.97 -5.25 18.85
CA PHE A 209 -0.96 -5.52 17.42
C PHE A 209 0.19 -6.49 17.06
N GLU A 210 0.13 -7.14 15.90
CA GLU A 210 1.08 -8.21 15.55
C GLU A 210 2.22 -7.73 14.67
N TYR A 211 1.94 -6.86 13.68
CA TYR A 211 2.90 -6.52 12.64
C TYR A 211 3.25 -5.04 12.59
N ILE A 212 4.53 -4.73 12.48
CA ILE A 212 4.98 -3.43 12.01
C ILE A 212 5.08 -3.51 10.48
N GLY A 213 4.31 -2.65 9.79
CA GLY A 213 4.35 -2.46 8.36
C GLY A 213 5.32 -1.35 7.96
N LEU A 214 6.06 -1.56 6.87
CA LEU A 214 7.01 -0.57 6.34
C LEU A 214 6.73 -0.32 4.86
N SER A 215 6.71 0.95 4.41
CA SER A 215 6.91 1.24 2.98
C SER A 215 8.39 1.34 2.67
N TYR A 216 8.80 0.74 1.56
CA TYR A 216 10.15 0.86 1.06
C TYR A 216 10.20 1.12 -0.44
N TYR A 217 10.55 2.33 -0.80
CA TYR A 217 10.79 2.77 -2.17
C TYR A 217 12.22 3.29 -2.24
N PRO A 218 13.14 2.65 -2.99
CA PRO A 218 14.56 3.01 -3.00
C PRO A 218 14.82 4.45 -3.44
N PHE A 219 13.87 5.07 -4.13
CA PHE A 219 13.93 6.46 -4.57
C PHE A 219 13.93 7.47 -3.40
N TRP A 220 13.26 7.13 -2.28
CA TRP A 220 12.99 8.06 -1.17
C TRP A 220 13.40 7.51 0.20
N HIS A 221 13.45 6.21 0.38
CA HIS A 221 13.49 5.58 1.70
C HIS A 221 14.87 5.02 2.07
N GLY A 222 15.93 5.49 1.40
CA GLY A 222 17.30 5.09 1.66
C GLY A 222 17.71 3.78 1.00
N SER A 223 18.92 3.29 1.31
CA SER A 223 19.46 2.05 0.75
C SER A 223 18.84 0.80 1.37
N LEU A 224 19.03 -0.36 0.71
CA LEU A 224 18.66 -1.65 1.29
C LEU A 224 19.43 -1.97 2.59
N ASP A 225 20.66 -1.46 2.76
CA ASP A 225 21.42 -1.60 4.02
C ASP A 225 20.75 -0.84 5.16
N GLN A 226 20.21 0.35 4.89
CA GLN A 226 19.46 1.12 5.88
C GLN A 226 18.14 0.44 6.24
N LEU A 227 17.43 -0.11 5.24
CA LEU A 227 16.23 -0.91 5.48
C LEU A 227 16.53 -2.12 6.37
N GLU A 228 17.56 -2.90 6.04
CA GLU A 228 17.97 -4.09 6.80
C GLU A 228 18.36 -3.72 8.24
N PHE A 229 19.13 -2.66 8.42
CA PHE A 229 19.47 -2.15 9.75
C PHE A 229 18.22 -1.81 10.55
N ASN A 230 17.29 -1.03 9.96
CA ASN A 230 16.06 -0.66 10.63
C ASN A 230 15.21 -1.88 11.00
N MET A 231 14.98 -2.79 10.06
CA MET A 231 14.21 -4.02 10.32
C MET A 231 14.80 -4.83 11.49
N ASN A 232 16.12 -5.05 11.49
CA ASN A 232 16.77 -5.82 12.55
C ASN A 232 16.73 -5.13 13.92
N ASP A 233 16.83 -3.80 13.97
CA ASP A 233 16.74 -3.06 15.24
C ASP A 233 15.32 -3.07 15.79
N ILE A 234 14.31 -2.71 14.98
CA ILE A 234 12.93 -2.62 15.46
C ILE A 234 12.33 -4.00 15.80
N ALA A 235 12.73 -5.06 15.08
CA ALA A 235 12.34 -6.43 15.40
C ALA A 235 12.80 -6.82 16.82
N LYS A 236 14.08 -6.60 17.14
CA LYS A 236 14.64 -6.87 18.47
C LYS A 236 14.07 -5.97 19.55
N ARG A 237 13.92 -4.68 19.24
CA ARG A 237 13.50 -3.65 20.19
C ARG A 237 12.07 -3.82 20.64
N PHE A 238 11.16 -4.08 19.69
CA PHE A 238 9.73 -4.15 19.94
C PHE A 238 9.18 -5.57 19.99
N ASN A 239 9.97 -6.57 19.64
CA ASN A 239 9.58 -7.98 19.55
C ASN A 239 8.29 -8.16 18.72
N LYS A 240 8.25 -7.53 17.54
CA LYS A 240 7.15 -7.56 16.59
C LYS A 240 7.60 -8.16 15.27
N ASP A 241 6.69 -8.88 14.62
CA ASP A 241 6.89 -9.34 13.26
C ASP A 241 6.79 -8.18 12.26
N LEU A 242 7.54 -8.26 11.16
CA LEU A 242 7.68 -7.19 10.18
C LEU A 242 7.15 -7.64 8.82
N ILE A 243 6.43 -6.74 8.15
CA ILE A 243 6.00 -6.90 6.77
C ILE A 243 6.35 -5.62 6.01
N ILE A 244 6.94 -5.75 4.84
CA ILE A 244 7.03 -4.62 3.93
C ILE A 244 5.66 -4.44 3.28
N ALA A 245 4.88 -3.49 3.80
CA ALA A 245 3.50 -3.24 3.38
C ALA A 245 3.41 -2.64 1.98
N GLU A 246 4.47 -1.94 1.56
CA GLU A 246 4.59 -1.39 0.21
C GLU A 246 6.05 -1.43 -0.25
N VAL A 247 6.26 -1.92 -1.45
CA VAL A 247 7.54 -1.87 -2.16
C VAL A 247 7.32 -1.76 -3.64
N SER A 248 8.16 -1.01 -4.34
CA SER A 248 8.31 -1.09 -5.79
C SER A 248 9.70 -0.63 -6.24
N MET A 249 10.04 -0.96 -7.47
CA MET A 249 11.24 -0.55 -8.17
C MET A 249 10.91 -0.39 -9.65
N GLY A 250 11.44 0.64 -10.29
CA GLY A 250 11.20 0.88 -11.69
C GLY A 250 11.95 -0.08 -12.61
N PHE A 251 11.34 -0.42 -13.74
CA PHE A 251 11.92 -1.27 -14.78
C PHE A 251 12.42 -0.47 -16.00
N THR A 252 12.15 0.82 -16.07
CA THR A 252 12.55 1.67 -17.21
C THR A 252 12.62 3.13 -16.81
N MET A 253 13.46 3.89 -17.53
CA MET A 253 13.53 5.35 -17.49
C MET A 253 12.54 6.00 -18.47
N ASP A 254 11.96 5.21 -19.38
CA ASP A 254 11.07 5.74 -20.40
C ASP A 254 9.70 6.07 -19.78
N SER A 255 9.19 7.23 -20.09
CA SER A 255 7.82 7.62 -19.79
C SER A 255 6.86 7.00 -20.81
N TYR A 256 5.69 6.62 -20.39
CA TYR A 256 4.66 6.34 -21.37
C TYR A 256 4.10 7.65 -21.98
N GLN A 257 3.44 7.54 -23.13
CA GLN A 257 3.16 8.65 -24.05
C GLN A 257 2.46 9.88 -23.45
N GLU A 258 1.65 9.71 -22.40
CA GLU A 258 0.96 10.83 -21.75
C GLU A 258 1.89 11.73 -20.95
N TYR A 259 2.92 11.16 -20.32
CA TYR A 259 3.93 11.91 -19.56
C TYR A 259 4.99 12.56 -20.42
N GLU A 260 5.28 12.03 -21.62
CA GLU A 260 6.23 12.68 -22.55
C GLU A 260 5.83 14.09 -22.92
N LYS A 261 4.54 14.42 -22.85
CA LYS A 261 3.99 15.74 -23.15
C LYS A 261 4.10 16.72 -21.99
N LEU A 262 4.43 16.26 -20.79
CA LEU A 262 4.52 17.08 -19.61
C LEU A 262 5.96 17.55 -19.41
N ALA A 263 6.14 18.80 -18.97
CA ALA A 263 7.43 19.26 -18.48
C ALA A 263 7.84 18.45 -17.23
N ASP A 264 9.15 18.25 -17.03
CA ASP A 264 9.66 17.48 -15.89
C ASP A 264 9.16 17.99 -14.53
N SER A 265 8.94 19.30 -14.40
CA SER A 265 8.37 19.92 -13.21
C SER A 265 6.89 19.57 -12.95
N GLU A 266 6.20 19.07 -13.96
CA GLU A 266 4.78 18.67 -13.90
C GLU A 266 4.61 17.17 -13.64
N ARG A 267 5.72 16.41 -13.70
CA ARG A 267 5.75 14.96 -13.44
C ARG A 267 5.94 14.72 -11.96
N LYS A 268 4.88 14.80 -11.22
CA LYS A 268 4.90 14.65 -9.77
C LYS A 268 5.10 13.19 -9.36
N GLY A 269 5.98 12.96 -8.36
CA GLY A 269 6.23 11.61 -7.83
C GLY A 269 6.94 10.64 -8.78
N TYR A 270 7.25 11.04 -9.97
CA TYR A 270 7.74 10.18 -11.03
C TYR A 270 9.17 9.66 -10.74
N ALA A 271 9.32 8.35 -10.67
CA ALA A 271 10.57 7.72 -10.25
C ALA A 271 11.72 7.84 -11.28
N THR A 272 11.46 8.36 -12.47
CA THR A 272 12.49 8.59 -13.50
C THR A 272 13.21 9.94 -13.41
N LYS A 273 12.88 10.79 -12.44
CA LYS A 273 13.61 12.03 -12.23
C LYS A 273 15.07 11.74 -11.89
N PRO A 274 16.06 12.40 -12.52
CA PRO A 274 17.48 12.12 -12.31
C PRO A 274 17.90 12.13 -10.84
N GLU A 275 17.44 13.10 -10.08
CA GLU A 275 17.74 13.25 -8.65
C GLU A 275 17.17 12.13 -7.76
N LEU A 276 16.20 11.40 -8.25
CA LEU A 276 15.66 10.20 -7.59
C LEU A 276 16.44 8.96 -8.00
N VAL A 277 16.71 8.82 -9.28
CA VAL A 277 17.41 7.67 -9.84
C VAL A 277 18.87 7.59 -9.37
N GLU A 278 19.55 8.73 -9.21
CA GLU A 278 20.93 8.78 -8.69
C GLU A 278 21.09 8.22 -7.28
N LYS A 279 19.99 8.06 -6.52
CA LYS A 279 19.99 7.50 -5.16
C LYS A 279 19.89 5.99 -5.12
N ILE A 280 19.64 5.34 -6.26
CA ILE A 280 19.33 3.91 -6.33
C ILE A 280 20.58 3.15 -6.73
N ASP A 281 20.90 2.09 -5.99
CA ASP A 281 22.05 1.22 -6.27
C ASP A 281 21.84 0.26 -7.45
N TYR A 282 20.62 0.23 -8.02
CA TYR A 282 20.22 -0.64 -9.12
C TYR A 282 19.85 0.18 -10.35
N PRO A 283 20.22 -0.21 -11.56
CA PRO A 283 19.82 0.49 -12.76
C PRO A 283 18.30 0.39 -12.98
N MET A 284 17.69 1.47 -13.49
CA MET A 284 16.28 1.50 -13.87
C MET A 284 16.07 0.75 -15.19
N THR A 285 16.19 -0.57 -15.14
CA THR A 285 16.04 -1.50 -16.25
C THR A 285 15.30 -2.75 -15.81
N ILE A 286 14.82 -3.54 -16.74
CA ILE A 286 14.16 -4.84 -16.46
C ILE A 286 15.05 -5.73 -15.58
N ASP A 287 16.32 -5.87 -15.93
CA ASP A 287 17.27 -6.67 -15.15
C ASP A 287 17.55 -6.03 -13.78
N GLY A 288 17.66 -4.70 -13.72
CA GLY A 288 17.88 -3.99 -12.45
C GLY A 288 16.70 -4.11 -11.49
N GLN A 289 15.46 -4.12 -12.00
CA GLN A 289 14.28 -4.42 -11.18
C GLN A 289 14.33 -5.85 -10.62
N ALA A 290 14.73 -6.82 -11.44
CA ALA A 290 14.86 -8.21 -11.01
C ALA A 290 15.97 -8.40 -9.96
N ASP A 291 17.14 -7.77 -10.16
CA ASP A 291 18.25 -7.81 -9.21
C ASP A 291 17.88 -7.16 -7.87
N PHE A 292 17.26 -5.98 -7.91
CA PHE A 292 16.70 -5.34 -6.72
C PHE A 292 15.73 -6.28 -5.99
N THR A 293 14.79 -6.86 -6.71
CA THR A 293 13.77 -7.75 -6.13
C THR A 293 14.40 -8.92 -5.40
N LYS A 294 15.43 -9.53 -5.98
CA LYS A 294 16.15 -10.64 -5.37
C LYS A 294 16.86 -10.25 -4.07
N ASP A 295 17.57 -9.14 -4.07
CA ASP A 295 18.31 -8.68 -2.90
C ASP A 295 17.36 -8.20 -1.80
N PHE A 296 16.30 -7.49 -2.17
CA PHE A 296 15.22 -7.09 -1.28
C PHE A 296 14.59 -8.29 -0.56
N LEU A 297 14.18 -9.33 -1.30
CA LEU A 297 13.57 -10.53 -0.72
C LEU A 297 14.50 -11.25 0.26
N ASN A 298 15.79 -11.34 -0.08
CA ASN A 298 16.79 -11.93 0.81
C ASN A 298 16.92 -11.16 2.13
N ARG A 299 16.93 -9.82 2.10
CA ARG A 299 17.03 -9.00 3.31
C ARG A 299 15.79 -9.12 4.20
N VAL A 300 14.61 -9.09 3.61
CA VAL A 300 13.36 -9.28 4.37
C VAL A 300 13.29 -10.68 5.00
N ALA A 301 13.65 -11.70 4.24
CA ALA A 301 13.62 -13.08 4.75
C ALA A 301 14.65 -13.37 5.85
N ASN A 302 15.78 -12.64 5.86
CA ASN A 302 16.87 -12.81 6.81
C ASN A 302 16.79 -11.87 8.03
N VAL A 303 15.66 -11.16 8.22
CA VAL A 303 15.45 -10.39 9.45
C VAL A 303 15.62 -11.31 10.66
N VAL A 304 16.35 -10.82 11.66
CA VAL A 304 16.73 -11.56 12.87
C VAL A 304 15.53 -12.26 13.51
N ASP A 305 15.81 -13.41 14.11
CA ASP A 305 14.84 -14.23 14.88
C ASP A 305 13.57 -14.59 14.10
N ASP A 306 13.67 -14.66 12.77
CA ASP A 306 12.58 -14.97 11.85
C ASP A 306 11.44 -13.93 11.85
N HIS A 307 11.71 -12.69 12.25
CA HIS A 307 10.69 -11.64 12.30
C HIS A 307 10.27 -11.08 10.91
N GLY A 308 11.02 -11.27 9.84
CA GLY A 308 10.61 -10.87 8.50
C GLY A 308 9.57 -11.82 7.92
N LYS A 309 8.33 -11.37 7.75
CA LYS A 309 7.19 -12.25 7.41
C LYS A 309 6.70 -12.13 5.97
N GLY A 310 7.18 -11.14 5.22
CA GLY A 310 6.77 -11.00 3.83
C GLY A 310 6.74 -9.57 3.35
N PHE A 311 6.12 -9.40 2.20
CA PHE A 311 6.02 -8.10 1.53
C PHE A 311 4.74 -8.00 0.70
N PHE A 312 4.40 -6.78 0.30
CA PHE A 312 3.40 -6.45 -0.71
C PHE A 312 4.03 -5.54 -1.76
N TRP A 313 4.05 -5.99 -3.02
CA TRP A 313 4.42 -5.11 -4.12
C TRP A 313 3.26 -4.16 -4.40
N TRP A 314 3.54 -2.85 -4.40
CA TRP A 314 2.51 -1.85 -4.55
C TRP A 314 2.13 -1.66 -6.02
N GLU A 315 0.85 -1.89 -6.32
CA GLU A 315 0.22 -1.74 -7.64
C GLU A 315 1.03 -2.35 -8.80
N PRO A 316 1.39 -3.66 -8.72
CA PRO A 316 2.20 -4.32 -9.73
C PRO A 316 1.52 -4.40 -11.10
N ALA A 317 0.19 -4.28 -11.13
CA ALA A 317 -0.65 -4.40 -12.31
C ALA A 317 -0.94 -3.06 -13.00
N TRP A 318 -0.51 -1.95 -12.43
CA TRP A 318 -0.93 -0.61 -12.87
C TRP A 318 -0.22 -0.17 -14.15
N ILE A 319 -0.50 -0.87 -15.26
CA ILE A 319 -0.03 -0.49 -16.60
C ILE A 319 -0.79 0.74 -17.12
N PRO A 320 -0.21 1.52 -18.06
CA PRO A 320 -0.83 2.73 -18.57
C PRO A 320 -1.97 2.39 -19.53
N VAL A 321 -3.21 2.55 -19.06
CA VAL A 321 -4.41 2.42 -19.92
C VAL A 321 -5.25 3.69 -19.81
N PRO A 322 -5.86 4.17 -20.91
CA PRO A 322 -6.73 5.34 -20.86
C PRO A 322 -7.89 5.17 -19.89
N GLY A 323 -8.08 6.14 -19.00
CA GLY A 323 -9.16 6.13 -18.01
C GLY A 323 -8.78 5.56 -16.65
N SER A 324 -7.60 4.99 -16.48
CA SER A 324 -7.03 4.64 -15.16
C SER A 324 -5.86 5.55 -14.82
N GLY A 325 -5.87 6.09 -13.61
CA GLY A 325 -4.83 6.99 -13.14
C GLY A 325 -4.91 7.22 -11.63
N TRP A 326 -3.85 7.81 -11.09
CA TRP A 326 -3.72 8.04 -9.66
C TRP A 326 -4.70 9.09 -9.11
N ALA A 327 -5.25 9.94 -9.98
CA ALA A 327 -6.20 11.00 -9.64
C ALA A 327 -7.07 11.39 -10.84
N THR A 328 -8.20 12.02 -10.55
CA THR A 328 -9.06 12.72 -11.50
C THR A 328 -9.03 14.22 -11.23
N PRO A 329 -9.56 15.08 -12.10
CA PRO A 329 -9.73 16.51 -11.82
C PRO A 329 -10.49 16.78 -10.51
N ALA A 330 -11.46 15.91 -10.16
CA ALA A 330 -12.23 16.03 -8.93
C ALA A 330 -11.39 15.77 -7.68
N SER A 331 -10.56 14.73 -7.70
CA SER A 331 -9.67 14.43 -6.57
C SER A 331 -8.51 15.39 -6.45
N LEU A 332 -7.95 15.88 -7.55
CA LEU A 332 -6.92 16.95 -7.51
C LEU A 332 -7.48 18.21 -6.85
N LYS A 333 -8.73 18.59 -7.17
CA LYS A 333 -9.42 19.70 -6.51
C LYS A 333 -9.61 19.43 -5.01
N TYR A 334 -10.03 18.20 -4.64
CA TYR A 334 -10.24 17.80 -3.24
C TYR A 334 -8.94 17.88 -2.43
N MET A 335 -7.83 17.39 -2.98
CA MET A 335 -6.53 17.42 -2.33
C MET A 335 -5.82 18.79 -2.40
N ASN A 336 -6.37 19.74 -3.16
CA ASN A 336 -5.69 21.00 -3.53
C ASN A 336 -4.30 20.72 -4.17
N ASP A 337 -4.26 19.75 -5.08
CA ASP A 337 -3.04 19.30 -5.74
C ASP A 337 -3.01 19.83 -7.18
N PRO A 338 -1.98 20.58 -7.62
CA PRO A 338 -1.85 21.09 -8.98
C PRO A 338 -1.31 20.06 -9.97
N GLY A 339 -1.03 18.84 -9.51
CA GLY A 339 -0.41 17.81 -10.34
C GLY A 339 -1.29 17.36 -11.52
N PRO A 340 -0.72 16.63 -12.49
CA PRO A 340 -1.48 16.03 -13.56
C PRO A 340 -2.26 14.82 -13.07
N CYS A 341 -3.34 14.49 -13.76
CA CYS A 341 -3.92 13.16 -13.74
C CYS A 341 -3.01 12.18 -14.53
N GLY A 342 -3.24 10.90 -14.41
CA GLY A 342 -2.52 9.89 -15.16
C GLY A 342 -1.90 8.82 -14.26
N ASN A 343 -0.99 8.02 -14.80
CA ASN A 343 -0.37 6.93 -14.07
C ASN A 343 1.14 7.14 -13.91
N GLU A 344 1.53 7.87 -12.88
CA GLU A 344 2.96 8.11 -12.59
C GLU A 344 3.70 6.89 -12.01
N TRP A 345 3.01 5.79 -11.75
CA TRP A 345 3.59 4.56 -11.21
C TRP A 345 3.79 3.46 -12.26
N ALA A 346 3.34 3.67 -13.50
CA ALA A 346 3.38 2.65 -14.54
C ALA A 346 4.76 2.00 -14.74
N ASN A 347 5.84 2.76 -14.58
CA ASN A 347 7.21 2.26 -14.72
C ASN A 347 7.69 1.41 -13.52
N GLN A 348 6.87 1.21 -12.49
CA GLN A 348 7.17 0.41 -11.30
C GLN A 348 6.32 -0.87 -11.20
N ALA A 349 5.50 -1.12 -12.22
CA ALA A 349 4.72 -2.34 -12.32
C ALA A 349 5.61 -3.58 -12.48
N LEU A 350 5.04 -4.78 -12.31
CA LEU A 350 5.66 -6.07 -12.63
C LEU A 350 5.27 -6.56 -14.03
N PHE A 351 4.72 -5.65 -14.82
CA PHE A 351 4.40 -5.80 -16.23
C PHE A 351 4.98 -4.60 -16.99
N ASP A 352 5.40 -4.79 -18.23
CA ASP A 352 5.76 -3.67 -19.09
C ASP A 352 4.54 -2.85 -19.51
N TYR A 353 4.75 -1.78 -20.27
CA TYR A 353 3.66 -0.90 -20.71
C TYR A 353 2.64 -1.56 -21.64
N ASP A 354 3.01 -2.69 -22.26
CA ASP A 354 2.14 -3.50 -23.11
C ASP A 354 1.46 -4.64 -22.33
N GLY A 355 1.73 -4.77 -21.03
CA GLY A 355 1.16 -5.78 -20.14
C GLY A 355 1.88 -7.12 -20.13
N ASN A 356 3.10 -7.23 -20.68
CA ASN A 356 3.89 -8.46 -20.59
C ASN A 356 4.54 -8.60 -19.21
N VAL A 357 4.53 -9.82 -18.68
CA VAL A 357 5.17 -10.17 -17.40
C VAL A 357 6.68 -9.84 -17.45
N LEU A 358 7.18 -9.21 -16.38
CA LEU A 358 8.58 -8.89 -16.20
C LEU A 358 9.31 -9.94 -15.35
N PRO A 359 10.63 -10.15 -15.54
CA PRO A 359 11.44 -11.16 -14.83
C PRO A 359 11.41 -11.02 -13.30
N ALA A 360 11.16 -9.84 -12.74
CA ALA A 360 11.02 -9.65 -11.30
C ALA A 360 9.90 -10.53 -10.70
N LEU A 361 8.84 -10.80 -11.45
CA LEU A 361 7.77 -11.70 -11.01
C LEU A 361 8.25 -13.17 -10.93
N ASP A 362 9.11 -13.60 -11.84
CA ASP A 362 9.78 -14.92 -11.76
C ASP A 362 10.75 -15.02 -10.57
N VAL A 363 11.43 -13.93 -10.22
CA VAL A 363 12.27 -13.87 -9.01
C VAL A 363 11.39 -14.11 -7.77
N ILE A 364 10.22 -13.48 -7.68
CA ILE A 364 9.26 -13.70 -6.60
C ILE A 364 8.78 -15.16 -6.55
N LYS A 365 8.40 -15.73 -7.70
CA LYS A 365 7.98 -17.13 -7.83
C LYS A 365 9.02 -18.12 -7.29
N ASN A 366 10.26 -17.92 -7.69
CA ASN A 366 11.35 -18.86 -7.40
C ASN A 366 11.97 -18.64 -6.01
N PHE A 367 11.66 -17.52 -5.35
CA PHE A 367 12.15 -17.25 -4.01
C PHE A 367 11.58 -18.25 -2.99
N LYS A 368 12.47 -18.82 -2.17
CA LYS A 368 12.10 -19.73 -1.07
C LYS A 368 12.79 -19.23 0.20
N LYS A 369 12.01 -18.97 1.25
CA LYS A 369 12.50 -18.67 2.59
C LYS A 369 12.80 -19.96 3.35
#